data_351659b5a0a0c5c1b6d5e426d903d5b1
#
_entry.id   351659b5a0a0c5c1b6d5e426d903d5b1
#
_cell.length_a   1.000
_cell.length_b   1.000
_cell.length_c   1.000
_cell.angle_alpha   90.00
_cell.angle_beta   90.00
_cell.angle_gamma   90.00
#
_symmetry.space_group_name_H-M   'P 1'
#
loop_
_entity.id
_entity.type
_entity.pdbx_description
1 polymer ?
#
loop_
_entity_poly.entity_id
_entity_poly.type
_entity_poly.pdbx_seq_one_letter_code
_entity_poly.pdbx_strand_id
1 'polypeptide(L)'
;MTYDLLMLMFDDPHAEEVERYLTSKQIKVVREHTVKKAIQCIRYNSYHFVLLDQRLEGADFLMDIVYQGYYGIYTYLIAAGEFRHAEERAAVLRSGADVCICAPVSPDELYEQISAVTRRQHRQMRHSLAGPSSLPILKFTNLSIDPIRNAVMSSGREIHCTPKEFDVLYLLATYAGHICSAQYIYENVWKAPFIHSGTSIPDCISALRRRLGSNSGYIE
;
A
#
# COMPACT_ATOMS: atom_id res chain seq x y z
N MET A 1 -9.67 -12.52 -3.02
CA MET A 1 -8.66 -11.72 -2.29
C MET A 1 -9.38 -11.05 -1.15
N THR A 2 -8.90 -11.19 0.06
CA THR A 2 -9.46 -10.52 1.23
C THR A 2 -8.70 -9.19 1.37
N TYR A 3 -9.41 -8.10 1.60
CA TYR A 3 -8.81 -6.79 1.83
C TYR A 3 -8.77 -6.49 3.31
N ASP A 4 -7.67 -5.91 3.79
CA ASP A 4 -7.51 -5.50 5.17
C ASP A 4 -7.77 -4.00 5.28
N LEU A 5 -8.72 -3.64 6.16
CA LEU A 5 -9.07 -2.26 6.50
C LEU A 5 -8.72 -2.00 7.96
N LEU A 6 -7.96 -0.95 8.21
CA LEU A 6 -7.81 -0.37 9.54
C LEU A 6 -8.88 0.71 9.71
N MET A 7 -9.76 0.55 10.69
CA MET A 7 -10.87 1.45 10.95
C MET A 7 -10.68 2.21 12.26
N LEU A 8 -10.60 3.54 12.15
CA LEU A 8 -10.56 4.46 13.27
C LEU A 8 -11.81 5.33 13.26
N MET A 9 -12.75 4.95 14.08
CA MET A 9 -13.98 5.68 14.32
C MET A 9 -14.24 5.79 15.81
N PHE A 10 -15.14 6.69 16.20
CA PHE A 10 -15.65 6.69 17.57
C PHE A 10 -16.25 5.33 17.92
N ASP A 11 -16.13 4.99 19.20
CA ASP A 11 -16.69 3.73 19.72
C ASP A 11 -18.19 3.93 19.99
N ASP A 12 -18.97 3.68 18.97
CA ASP A 12 -20.42 3.80 18.97
C ASP A 12 -21.10 2.63 18.23
N PRO A 13 -22.42 2.42 18.39
CA PRO A 13 -23.17 1.36 17.72
C PRO A 13 -23.08 1.44 16.19
N HIS A 14 -22.88 2.64 15.64
CA HIS A 14 -22.76 2.85 14.21
C HIS A 14 -21.43 2.29 13.67
N ALA A 15 -20.33 2.48 14.40
CA ALA A 15 -19.04 1.87 14.04
C ALA A 15 -19.11 0.34 14.02
N GLU A 16 -19.87 -0.26 14.95
CA GLU A 16 -20.11 -1.71 14.96
C GLU A 16 -20.94 -2.18 13.75
N GLU A 17 -21.91 -1.39 13.33
CA GLU A 17 -22.70 -1.67 12.13
C GLU A 17 -21.83 -1.66 10.87
N VAL A 18 -20.98 -0.63 10.70
CA VAL A 18 -20.03 -0.51 9.59
C VAL A 18 -19.08 -1.71 9.58
N GLU A 19 -18.49 -2.05 10.71
CA GLU A 19 -17.59 -3.20 10.84
C GLU A 19 -18.27 -4.52 10.46
N ARG A 20 -19.47 -4.77 11.00
CA ARG A 20 -20.24 -5.98 10.71
C ARG A 20 -20.61 -6.08 9.25
N TYR A 21 -21.04 -4.97 8.64
CA TYR A 21 -21.38 -4.92 7.22
C TYR A 21 -20.17 -5.24 6.34
N LEU A 22 -19.03 -4.58 6.55
CA LEU A 22 -17.80 -4.80 5.78
C LEU A 22 -17.28 -6.23 5.95
N THR A 23 -17.33 -6.77 7.15
CA THR A 23 -16.96 -8.17 7.42
C THR A 23 -17.84 -9.15 6.65
N SER A 24 -19.16 -8.88 6.53
CA SER A 24 -20.08 -9.69 5.72
C SER A 24 -19.72 -9.67 4.22
N LYS A 25 -19.04 -8.61 3.77
CA LYS A 25 -18.52 -8.44 2.38
C LYS A 25 -17.09 -8.98 2.21
N GLN A 26 -16.59 -9.78 3.15
CA GLN A 26 -15.25 -10.37 3.13
C GLN A 26 -14.10 -9.35 3.19
N ILE A 27 -14.33 -8.19 3.79
CA ILE A 27 -13.29 -7.25 4.15
C ILE A 27 -12.88 -7.56 5.60
N LYS A 28 -11.60 -7.80 5.82
CA LYS A 28 -11.07 -7.98 7.17
C LYS A 28 -10.88 -6.61 7.82
N VAL A 29 -11.67 -6.32 8.84
CA VAL A 29 -11.61 -5.05 9.57
C VAL A 29 -10.82 -5.23 10.85
N VAL A 30 -9.88 -4.30 11.08
CA VAL A 30 -9.21 -4.12 12.37
C VAL A 30 -9.65 -2.77 12.90
N ARG A 31 -10.36 -2.75 14.01
CA ARG A 31 -10.87 -1.53 14.63
C ARG A 31 -9.93 -1.07 15.75
N GLU A 32 -9.58 0.20 15.71
CA GLU A 32 -8.82 0.88 16.76
C GLU A 32 -9.50 2.17 17.15
N HIS A 33 -9.36 2.55 18.43
CA HIS A 33 -10.08 3.69 19.00
C HIS A 33 -9.19 4.92 19.20
N THR A 34 -7.89 4.78 18.97
CA THR A 34 -6.93 5.89 19.13
C THR A 34 -5.91 5.89 18.02
N VAL A 35 -5.52 7.09 17.61
CA VAL A 35 -4.46 7.30 16.61
C VAL A 35 -3.15 6.63 17.02
N LYS A 36 -2.81 6.68 18.31
CA LYS A 36 -1.59 6.04 18.82
C LYS A 36 -1.55 4.53 18.57
N LYS A 37 -2.66 3.83 18.79
CA LYS A 37 -2.77 2.38 18.51
C LYS A 37 -2.77 2.10 17.03
N ALA A 38 -3.47 2.93 16.25
CA ALA A 38 -3.47 2.80 14.79
C ALA A 38 -2.06 2.94 14.20
N ILE A 39 -1.26 3.88 14.67
CA ILE A 39 0.14 4.02 14.24
C ILE A 39 0.94 2.75 14.57
N GLN A 40 0.71 2.15 15.74
CA GLN A 40 1.33 0.86 16.07
C GLN A 40 0.88 -0.25 15.11
N CYS A 41 -0.42 -0.33 14.83
CA CYS A 41 -0.94 -1.29 13.87
C CYS A 41 -0.31 -1.12 12.48
N ILE A 42 -0.28 0.11 11.97
CA ILE A 42 0.32 0.47 10.69
C ILE A 42 1.82 0.14 10.63
N ARG A 43 2.52 0.35 11.74
CA ARG A 43 3.97 0.06 11.83
C ARG A 43 4.32 -1.42 11.67
N TYR A 44 3.44 -2.30 12.13
CA TYR A 44 3.69 -3.75 12.17
C TYR A 44 2.87 -4.56 11.17
N ASN A 45 1.84 -3.97 10.57
CA ASN A 45 0.96 -4.64 9.62
C ASN A 45 0.72 -3.77 8.39
N SER A 46 0.44 -4.40 7.26
CA SER A 46 0.04 -3.72 6.03
C SER A 46 -1.48 -3.72 5.90
N TYR A 47 -2.05 -2.55 5.64
CA TYR A 47 -3.47 -2.39 5.36
C TYR A 47 -3.67 -1.87 3.95
N HIS A 48 -4.69 -2.36 3.25
CA HIS A 48 -5.07 -1.85 1.93
C HIS A 48 -5.80 -0.52 2.04
N PHE A 49 -6.54 -0.36 3.12
CA PHE A 49 -7.36 0.81 3.41
C PHE A 49 -7.22 1.25 4.86
N VAL A 50 -7.25 2.56 5.07
CA VAL A 50 -7.46 3.18 6.39
C VAL A 50 -8.70 4.04 6.29
N LEU A 51 -9.69 3.78 7.15
CA LEU A 51 -10.82 4.67 7.41
C LEU A 51 -10.50 5.48 8.67
N LEU A 52 -10.50 6.78 8.55
CA LEU A 52 -10.13 7.70 9.62
C LEU A 52 -11.24 8.74 9.84
N ASP A 53 -11.83 8.75 11.02
CA ASP A 53 -12.71 9.83 11.44
C ASP A 53 -11.89 11.08 11.79
N GLN A 54 -12.12 12.15 11.05
CA GLN A 54 -11.41 13.42 11.20
C GLN A 54 -11.61 14.11 12.54
N ARG A 55 -12.64 13.72 13.30
CA ARG A 55 -12.94 14.26 14.62
C ARG A 55 -12.11 13.66 15.74
N LEU A 56 -11.37 12.58 15.46
CA LEU A 56 -10.48 11.94 16.42
C LEU A 56 -9.25 12.82 16.68
N GLU A 57 -8.84 12.89 17.94
CA GLU A 57 -7.62 13.60 18.32
C GLU A 57 -6.39 12.98 17.63
N GLY A 58 -5.63 13.83 16.94
CA GLY A 58 -4.44 13.41 16.18
C GLY A 58 -4.74 12.83 14.80
N ALA A 59 -5.96 12.97 14.27
CA ALA A 59 -6.32 12.51 12.93
C ALA A 59 -5.39 13.08 11.84
N ASP A 60 -5.10 14.39 11.90
CA ASP A 60 -4.22 15.05 10.94
C ASP A 60 -2.79 14.45 10.96
N PHE A 61 -2.28 14.10 12.14
CA PHE A 61 -0.98 13.47 12.27
C PHE A 61 -0.95 12.06 11.66
N LEU A 62 -2.01 11.26 11.83
CA LEU A 62 -2.11 9.96 11.18
C LEU A 62 -2.22 10.10 9.66
N MET A 63 -2.98 11.09 9.19
CA MET A 63 -3.07 11.40 7.76
C MET A 63 -1.70 11.70 7.16
N ASP A 64 -0.92 12.55 7.81
CA ASP A 64 0.44 12.88 7.35
C ASP A 64 1.33 11.63 7.30
N ILE A 65 1.30 10.77 8.33
CA ILE A 65 2.04 9.50 8.35
C ILE A 65 1.67 8.60 7.16
N VAL A 66 0.39 8.46 6.85
CA VAL A 66 -0.08 7.64 5.74
C VAL A 66 0.29 8.28 4.40
N TYR A 67 0.10 9.59 4.25
CA TYR A 67 0.41 10.33 3.04
C TYR A 67 1.91 10.33 2.70
N GLN A 68 2.77 10.52 3.70
CA GLN A 68 4.22 10.47 3.52
C GLN A 68 4.76 9.06 3.24
N GLY A 69 3.91 8.05 3.33
CA GLY A 69 4.30 6.66 3.11
C GLY A 69 5.29 6.15 4.15
N TYR A 70 5.30 6.73 5.36
CA TYR A 70 6.08 6.21 6.46
C TYR A 70 5.74 4.73 6.68
N TYR A 71 6.73 3.92 6.91
CA TYR A 71 6.63 2.46 7.07
C TYR A 71 6.35 1.68 5.78
N GLY A 72 6.55 2.29 4.60
CA GLY A 72 6.40 1.60 3.30
C GLY A 72 4.96 1.19 2.97
N ILE A 73 3.98 1.98 3.40
CA ILE A 73 2.58 1.63 3.29
C ILE A 73 1.95 2.39 2.14
N TYR A 74 1.52 1.65 1.13
CA TYR A 74 0.56 2.12 0.14
C TYR A 74 -0.84 1.79 0.63
N THR A 75 -1.34 2.63 1.48
CA THR A 75 -2.66 2.50 2.06
C THR A 75 -3.57 3.57 1.48
N TYR A 76 -4.74 3.17 1.03
CA TYR A 76 -5.76 4.10 0.56
C TYR A 76 -6.44 4.73 1.77
N LEU A 77 -6.34 6.04 1.90
CA LEU A 77 -6.84 6.78 3.05
C LEU A 77 -8.24 7.35 2.77
N ILE A 78 -9.22 6.87 3.51
CA ILE A 78 -10.61 7.33 3.49
C ILE A 78 -10.84 8.18 4.73
N ALA A 79 -11.07 9.48 4.55
CA ALA A 79 -11.38 10.39 5.64
C ALA A 79 -12.90 10.51 5.82
N ALA A 80 -13.38 10.22 7.02
CA ALA A 80 -14.78 10.43 7.41
C ALA A 80 -14.90 11.72 8.25
N GLY A 81 -15.92 12.53 8.00
CA GLY A 81 -16.11 13.76 8.75
C GLY A 81 -17.41 14.48 8.43
N GLU A 82 -17.75 15.48 9.24
CA GLU A 82 -18.88 16.36 9.00
C GLU A 82 -18.48 17.49 8.07
N PHE A 83 -18.55 17.24 6.77
CA PHE A 83 -18.18 18.24 5.76
C PHE A 83 -19.41 19.03 5.31
N ARG A 84 -19.53 20.27 5.78
CA ARG A 84 -20.64 21.18 5.44
C ARG A 84 -20.42 21.87 4.10
N HIS A 85 -19.16 22.14 3.76
CA HIS A 85 -18.78 22.88 2.57
C HIS A 85 -17.79 22.08 1.70
N ALA A 86 -17.77 22.39 0.41
CA ALA A 86 -16.85 21.74 -0.53
C ALA A 86 -15.38 22.04 -0.20
N GLU A 87 -15.12 23.24 0.34
CA GLU A 87 -13.78 23.68 0.75
C GLU A 87 -13.17 22.82 1.85
N GLU A 88 -14.00 22.36 2.79
CA GLU A 88 -13.56 21.48 3.88
C GLU A 88 -13.09 20.13 3.32
N ARG A 89 -13.87 19.51 2.42
CA ARG A 89 -13.46 18.28 1.73
C ARG A 89 -12.20 18.48 0.89
N ALA A 90 -12.13 19.62 0.18
CA ALA A 90 -10.95 19.93 -0.62
C ALA A 90 -9.70 20.11 0.25
N ALA A 91 -9.84 20.65 1.46
CA ALA A 91 -8.74 20.78 2.41
C ALA A 91 -8.23 19.41 2.86
N VAL A 92 -9.14 18.50 3.24
CA VAL A 92 -8.80 17.14 3.68
C VAL A 92 -8.16 16.32 2.54
N LEU A 93 -8.65 16.44 1.31
CA LEU A 93 -8.02 15.82 0.14
C LEU A 93 -6.61 16.37 -0.12
N ARG A 94 -6.40 17.69 0.04
CA ARG A 94 -5.05 18.28 -0.07
C ARG A 94 -4.10 17.82 1.04
N SER A 95 -4.63 17.48 2.21
CA SER A 95 -3.84 16.94 3.33
C SER A 95 -3.50 15.46 3.18
N GLY A 96 -3.91 14.80 2.07
CA GLY A 96 -3.47 13.46 1.73
C GLY A 96 -4.52 12.37 1.81
N ALA A 97 -5.79 12.70 2.08
CA ALA A 97 -6.86 11.73 1.92
C ALA A 97 -7.14 11.45 0.45
N ASP A 98 -7.36 10.19 0.10
CA ASP A 98 -7.74 9.79 -1.25
C ASP A 98 -9.24 9.99 -1.51
N VAL A 99 -10.06 9.84 -0.47
CA VAL A 99 -11.51 9.99 -0.51
C VAL A 99 -12.02 10.61 0.80
N CYS A 100 -13.07 11.45 0.69
CA CYS A 100 -13.84 11.94 1.82
C CYS A 100 -15.25 11.35 1.82
N ILE A 101 -15.70 10.83 2.96
CA ILE A 101 -17.06 10.34 3.18
C ILE A 101 -17.71 11.17 4.30
N CYS A 102 -18.95 11.59 4.09
CA CYS A 102 -19.68 12.32 5.12
C CYS A 102 -20.06 11.41 6.31
N ALA A 103 -19.87 11.91 7.52
CA ALA A 103 -20.38 11.25 8.72
C ALA A 103 -21.88 11.60 8.91
N PRO A 104 -22.72 10.63 9.37
CA PRO A 104 -22.39 9.25 9.69
C PRO A 104 -22.05 8.43 8.44
N VAL A 105 -21.01 7.58 8.54
CA VAL A 105 -20.51 6.81 7.41
C VAL A 105 -21.52 5.77 6.95
N SER A 106 -22.04 5.88 5.74
CA SER A 106 -22.88 4.84 5.17
C SER A 106 -22.05 3.57 4.89
N PRO A 107 -22.42 2.40 5.45
CA PRO A 107 -21.71 1.14 5.19
C PRO A 107 -21.68 0.78 3.70
N ASP A 108 -22.79 1.02 2.98
CA ASP A 108 -22.89 0.77 1.55
C ASP A 108 -21.97 1.70 0.74
N GLU A 109 -21.99 3.01 1.07
CA GLU A 109 -21.12 3.98 0.39
C GLU A 109 -19.64 3.63 0.59
N LEU A 110 -19.25 3.32 1.81
CA LEU A 110 -17.87 2.91 2.12
C LEU A 110 -17.48 1.66 1.35
N TYR A 111 -18.34 0.65 1.32
CA TYR A 111 -18.09 -0.58 0.55
C TYR A 111 -17.95 -0.30 -0.95
N GLU A 112 -18.80 0.54 -1.53
CA GLU A 112 -18.71 0.88 -2.96
C GLU A 112 -17.46 1.70 -3.28
N GLN A 113 -17.00 2.59 -2.38
CA GLN A 113 -15.72 3.29 -2.55
C GLN A 113 -14.54 2.29 -2.53
N ILE A 114 -14.48 1.39 -1.57
CA ILE A 114 -13.48 0.33 -1.49
C ILE A 114 -13.52 -0.53 -2.77
N SER A 115 -14.72 -0.93 -3.19
CA SER A 115 -14.92 -1.75 -4.38
C SER A 115 -14.50 -1.04 -5.67
N ALA A 116 -14.74 0.28 -5.77
CA ALA A 116 -14.35 1.07 -6.94
C ALA A 116 -12.82 1.15 -7.08
N VAL A 117 -12.12 1.42 -5.97
CA VAL A 117 -10.64 1.43 -5.92
C VAL A 117 -10.08 0.07 -6.32
N THR A 118 -10.60 -0.98 -5.73
CA THR A 118 -10.18 -2.36 -6.00
C THR A 118 -10.43 -2.76 -7.45
N ARG A 119 -11.59 -2.42 -8.02
CA ARG A 119 -11.89 -2.64 -9.44
C ARG A 119 -10.91 -1.90 -10.34
N ARG A 120 -10.52 -0.67 -9.98
CA ARG A 120 -9.54 0.12 -10.74
C ARG A 120 -8.17 -0.53 -10.71
N GLN A 121 -7.70 -0.97 -9.54
CA GLN A 121 -6.43 -1.70 -9.40
C GLN A 121 -6.46 -3.02 -10.20
N HIS A 122 -7.55 -3.78 -10.12
CA HIS A 122 -7.72 -5.01 -10.91
C HIS A 122 -7.78 -4.76 -12.41
N ARG A 123 -8.38 -3.65 -12.87
CA ARG A 123 -8.34 -3.27 -14.29
C ARG A 123 -6.92 -2.92 -14.73
N GLN A 124 -6.18 -2.15 -13.94
CA GLN A 124 -4.78 -1.85 -14.22
C GLN A 124 -3.95 -3.14 -14.28
N MET A 125 -4.13 -4.06 -13.33
CA MET A 125 -3.50 -5.38 -13.37
C MET A 125 -3.95 -6.21 -14.58
N ARG A 126 -5.25 -6.19 -14.94
CA ARG A 126 -5.76 -6.91 -16.12
C ARG A 126 -5.28 -6.29 -17.44
N HIS A 127 -5.15 -4.98 -17.52
CA HIS A 127 -4.51 -4.33 -18.67
C HIS A 127 -3.02 -4.65 -18.72
N SER A 128 -2.39 -4.88 -17.58
CA SER A 128 -1.03 -5.46 -17.50
C SER A 128 -0.99 -6.97 -17.83
N LEU A 129 -2.11 -7.70 -17.69
CA LEU A 129 -2.22 -9.14 -17.93
C LEU A 129 -2.95 -9.48 -19.25
N ALA A 130 -3.57 -8.52 -19.92
CA ALA A 130 -4.40 -8.74 -21.13
C ALA A 130 -3.59 -8.86 -22.43
N GLY A 131 -2.33 -9.13 -22.36
CA GLY A 131 -1.48 -9.50 -23.48
C GLY A 131 -0.04 -9.76 -23.00
N PRO A 132 0.72 -10.60 -23.67
CA PRO A 132 2.12 -10.86 -23.33
C PRO A 132 3.03 -9.63 -23.54
N SER A 133 2.45 -8.42 -23.70
CA SER A 133 3.17 -7.21 -24.12
C SER A 133 2.97 -5.99 -23.23
N SER A 134 2.37 -6.06 -22.03
CA SER A 134 1.94 -4.85 -21.34
C SER A 134 2.41 -4.62 -19.89
N LEU A 135 3.29 -5.45 -19.35
CA LEU A 135 4.03 -5.03 -18.15
C LEU A 135 5.07 -3.99 -18.60
N PRO A 136 5.01 -2.75 -18.06
CA PRO A 136 5.92 -1.70 -18.50
C PRO A 136 7.36 -2.08 -18.16
N ILE A 137 8.24 -1.95 -19.14
CA ILE A 137 9.69 -1.95 -18.86
C ILE A 137 9.94 -0.73 -17.98
N LEU A 138 10.39 -0.98 -16.76
CA LEU A 138 10.76 0.11 -15.83
C LEU A 138 12.15 0.63 -16.24
N LYS A 139 12.22 1.92 -16.56
CA LYS A 139 13.46 2.57 -17.03
C LYS A 139 13.88 3.67 -16.07
N PHE A 140 15.10 3.56 -15.60
CA PHE A 140 15.85 4.57 -14.86
C PHE A 140 17.08 4.97 -15.65
N THR A 141 17.85 5.95 -15.21
CA THR A 141 19.01 6.48 -15.95
C THR A 141 19.98 5.39 -16.42
N ASN A 142 20.34 4.45 -15.56
CA ASN A 142 21.29 3.37 -15.87
C ASN A 142 20.75 1.97 -15.55
N LEU A 143 19.45 1.85 -15.28
CA LEU A 143 18.81 0.60 -14.93
C LEU A 143 17.51 0.44 -15.74
N SER A 144 17.32 -0.71 -16.37
CA SER A 144 16.02 -1.08 -16.94
C SER A 144 15.65 -2.50 -16.56
N ILE A 145 14.38 -2.70 -16.25
CA ILE A 145 13.84 -3.97 -15.78
C ILE A 145 12.69 -4.35 -16.70
N ASP A 146 12.88 -5.45 -17.42
CA ASP A 146 11.89 -6.01 -18.35
C ASP A 146 11.18 -7.21 -17.68
N PRO A 147 9.95 -7.04 -17.20
CA PRO A 147 9.24 -8.10 -16.49
C PRO A 147 8.75 -9.22 -17.42
N ILE A 148 8.67 -8.98 -18.73
CA ILE A 148 8.25 -9.99 -19.70
C ILE A 148 9.38 -10.98 -19.96
N ARG A 149 10.60 -10.45 -20.07
CA ARG A 149 11.81 -11.26 -20.33
C ARG A 149 12.51 -11.70 -19.07
N ASN A 150 12.06 -11.24 -17.88
CA ASN A 150 12.78 -11.37 -16.61
C ASN A 150 14.23 -10.87 -16.73
N ALA A 151 14.44 -9.82 -17.51
CA ALA A 151 15.77 -9.28 -17.82
C ALA A 151 16.00 -7.97 -17.09
N VAL A 152 17.18 -7.82 -16.54
CA VAL A 152 17.63 -6.59 -15.88
C VAL A 152 18.89 -6.09 -16.61
N MET A 153 18.84 -4.84 -17.09
CA MET A 153 19.98 -4.19 -17.71
C MET A 153 20.51 -3.11 -16.76
N SER A 154 21.78 -3.16 -16.42
CA SER A 154 22.47 -2.18 -15.58
C SER A 154 23.67 -1.61 -16.34
N SER A 155 23.68 -0.29 -16.59
CA SER A 155 24.71 0.39 -17.38
C SER A 155 25.00 -0.29 -18.74
N GLY A 156 23.94 -0.71 -19.44
CA GLY A 156 24.03 -1.38 -20.75
C GLY A 156 24.47 -2.84 -20.72
N ARG A 157 24.65 -3.45 -19.55
CA ARG A 157 24.97 -4.87 -19.38
C ARG A 157 23.79 -5.61 -18.73
N GLU A 158 23.50 -6.79 -19.24
CA GLU A 158 22.52 -7.68 -18.63
C GLU A 158 23.09 -8.28 -17.34
N ILE A 159 22.30 -8.21 -16.26
CA ILE A 159 22.61 -8.84 -14.98
C ILE A 159 21.65 -9.98 -14.71
N HIS A 160 22.22 -11.13 -14.38
CA HIS A 160 21.41 -12.30 -14.06
C HIS A 160 20.95 -12.24 -12.60
N CYS A 161 19.63 -12.21 -12.42
CA CYS A 161 18.98 -12.29 -11.11
C CYS A 161 18.31 -13.65 -10.97
N THR A 162 18.29 -14.18 -9.74
CA THR A 162 17.40 -15.31 -9.43
C THR A 162 15.95 -14.81 -9.51
N PRO A 163 14.95 -15.71 -9.67
CA PRO A 163 13.54 -15.29 -9.71
C PRO A 163 13.13 -14.42 -8.52
N LYS A 164 13.57 -14.76 -7.30
CA LYS A 164 13.27 -13.97 -6.10
C LYS A 164 13.99 -12.62 -6.05
N GLU A 165 15.25 -12.57 -6.49
CA GLU A 165 15.97 -11.30 -6.65
C GLU A 165 15.30 -10.41 -7.69
N PHE A 166 14.83 -10.99 -8.81
CA PHE A 166 14.08 -10.24 -9.82
C PHE A 166 12.78 -9.67 -9.27
N ASP A 167 11.98 -10.52 -8.58
CA ASP A 167 10.70 -10.12 -7.98
C ASP A 167 10.88 -8.99 -6.96
N VAL A 168 11.93 -9.07 -6.10
CA VAL A 168 12.25 -8.01 -5.13
C VAL A 168 12.65 -6.73 -5.85
N LEU A 169 13.54 -6.81 -6.83
CA LEU A 169 14.00 -5.64 -7.58
C LEU A 169 12.86 -4.98 -8.36
N TYR A 170 11.99 -5.78 -9.00
CA TYR A 170 10.83 -5.28 -9.72
C TYR A 170 9.83 -4.61 -8.78
N LEU A 171 9.59 -5.20 -7.60
CA LEU A 171 8.76 -4.61 -6.56
C LEU A 171 9.32 -3.25 -6.13
N LEU A 172 10.59 -3.19 -5.73
CA LEU A 172 11.22 -1.95 -5.30
C LEU A 172 11.22 -0.88 -6.40
N ALA A 173 11.46 -1.27 -7.64
CA ALA A 173 11.46 -0.36 -8.78
C ALA A 173 10.05 0.17 -9.12
N THR A 174 9.01 -0.65 -8.92
CA THR A 174 7.61 -0.23 -9.07
C THR A 174 7.26 0.84 -8.04
N TYR A 175 7.87 0.76 -6.86
CA TYR A 175 7.68 1.68 -5.75
C TYR A 175 8.89 2.61 -5.54
N ALA A 176 9.54 3.00 -6.64
CA ALA A 176 10.70 3.88 -6.57
C ALA A 176 10.39 5.20 -5.84
N GLY A 177 11.29 5.61 -4.94
CA GLY A 177 11.12 6.80 -4.10
C GLY A 177 10.34 6.57 -2.80
N HIS A 178 9.94 5.34 -2.53
CA HIS A 178 9.20 5.01 -1.31
C HIS A 178 9.90 3.90 -0.51
N ILE A 179 9.72 3.94 0.80
CA ILE A 179 10.29 2.94 1.71
C ILE A 179 9.39 1.69 1.71
N CYS A 180 9.94 0.55 1.34
CA CYS A 180 9.26 -0.74 1.43
C CYS A 180 9.69 -1.49 2.70
N SER A 181 8.74 -1.82 3.57
CA SER A 181 9.04 -2.62 4.76
C SER A 181 9.45 -4.05 4.41
N ALA A 182 10.28 -4.68 5.24
CA ALA A 182 10.67 -6.08 5.06
C ALA A 182 9.44 -7.00 4.99
N GLN A 183 8.45 -6.77 5.83
CA GLN A 183 7.19 -7.51 5.81
C GLN A 183 6.48 -7.37 4.46
N TYR A 184 6.34 -6.14 3.95
CA TYR A 184 5.70 -5.88 2.67
C TYR A 184 6.42 -6.59 1.52
N ILE A 185 7.75 -6.50 1.48
CA ILE A 185 8.56 -7.20 0.47
C ILE A 185 8.33 -8.71 0.57
N TYR A 186 8.38 -9.28 1.78
CA TYR A 186 8.24 -10.72 1.98
C TYR A 186 6.88 -11.22 1.53
N GLU A 187 5.80 -10.62 2.01
CA GLU A 187 4.44 -11.05 1.70
C GLU A 187 4.11 -10.91 0.22
N ASN A 188 4.63 -9.87 -0.46
CA ASN A 188 4.42 -9.67 -1.89
C ASN A 188 5.27 -10.57 -2.78
N VAL A 189 6.48 -10.93 -2.37
CA VAL A 189 7.40 -11.73 -3.18
C VAL A 189 7.29 -13.23 -2.86
N TRP A 190 7.22 -13.59 -1.58
CA TRP A 190 7.14 -15.01 -1.18
C TRP A 190 5.70 -15.51 -1.08
N LYS A 191 4.69 -14.62 -1.09
CA LYS A 191 3.26 -14.96 -0.99
C LYS A 191 2.94 -15.80 0.26
N ALA A 192 3.64 -15.53 1.34
CA ALA A 192 3.52 -16.21 2.63
C ALA A 192 3.53 -15.18 3.77
N PRO A 193 2.92 -15.47 4.92
CA PRO A 193 2.98 -14.60 6.09
C PRO A 193 4.43 -14.36 6.52
N PHE A 194 4.74 -13.11 6.87
CA PHE A 194 6.07 -12.75 7.35
C PHE A 194 6.33 -13.33 8.74
N ILE A 195 7.25 -14.27 8.82
CA ILE A 195 7.73 -14.85 10.08
C ILE A 195 9.12 -14.28 10.34
N HIS A 196 9.31 -13.66 11.50
CA HIS A 196 10.52 -12.91 11.90
C HIS A 196 11.84 -13.72 11.92
N SER A 197 11.90 -14.91 11.38
CA SER A 197 13.03 -15.84 11.45
C SER A 197 13.82 -16.03 10.16
N GLY A 198 13.76 -15.08 9.22
CA GLY A 198 14.36 -15.32 7.91
C GLY A 198 15.40 -14.29 7.45
N THR A 199 16.60 -14.75 7.15
CA THR A 199 17.69 -14.03 6.47
C THR A 199 17.39 -13.69 5.00
N SER A 200 16.27 -14.16 4.44
CA SER A 200 15.99 -14.15 3.01
C SER A 200 15.93 -12.76 2.36
N ILE A 201 15.38 -11.73 3.04
CA ILE A 201 15.31 -10.38 2.47
C ILE A 201 16.66 -9.66 2.53
N PRO A 202 17.33 -9.56 3.70
CA PRO A 202 18.67 -8.96 3.76
C PRO A 202 19.66 -9.62 2.81
N ASP A 203 19.63 -10.93 2.68
CA ASP A 203 20.48 -11.67 1.75
C ASP A 203 20.16 -11.34 0.29
N CYS A 204 18.86 -11.27 -0.06
CA CYS A 204 18.40 -10.90 -1.37
C CYS A 204 18.80 -9.46 -1.74
N ILE A 205 18.61 -8.50 -0.82
CA ILE A 205 19.02 -7.10 -1.01
C ILE A 205 20.54 -7.00 -1.17
N SER A 206 21.30 -7.71 -0.34
CA SER A 206 22.76 -7.73 -0.41
C SER A 206 23.27 -8.32 -1.75
N ALA A 207 22.63 -9.37 -2.23
CA ALA A 207 22.92 -9.97 -3.52
C ALA A 207 22.60 -9.01 -4.67
N LEU A 208 21.44 -8.35 -4.62
CA LEU A 208 21.02 -7.35 -5.61
C LEU A 208 22.00 -6.16 -5.67
N ARG A 209 22.36 -5.58 -4.53
CA ARG A 209 23.34 -4.48 -4.46
C ARG A 209 24.69 -4.89 -5.10
N ARG A 210 25.16 -6.10 -4.82
CA ARG A 210 26.39 -6.63 -5.40
C ARG A 210 26.29 -6.80 -6.92
N ARG A 211 25.15 -7.28 -7.44
CA ARG A 211 24.91 -7.46 -8.88
C ARG A 211 24.76 -6.14 -9.62
N LEU A 212 24.10 -5.16 -9.00
CA LEU A 212 23.95 -3.80 -9.54
C LEU A 212 25.28 -3.02 -9.59
N GLY A 213 26.25 -3.38 -8.76
CA GLY A 213 27.60 -2.79 -8.76
C GLY A 213 27.56 -1.28 -8.52
N SER A 214 28.02 -0.48 -9.48
CA SER A 214 27.99 1.00 -9.41
C SER A 214 26.59 1.58 -9.26
N ASN A 215 25.55 0.83 -9.64
CA ASN A 215 24.15 1.21 -9.54
C ASN A 215 23.48 0.68 -8.26
N SER A 216 24.25 0.17 -7.29
CA SER A 216 23.74 -0.33 -6.00
C SER A 216 22.99 0.73 -5.19
N GLY A 217 23.29 2.02 -5.37
CA GLY A 217 22.61 3.15 -4.77
C GLY A 217 21.14 3.32 -5.18
N TYR A 218 20.64 2.57 -6.15
CA TYR A 218 19.19 2.51 -6.42
C TYR A 218 18.41 1.77 -5.32
N ILE A 219 19.08 0.98 -4.48
CA ILE A 219 18.49 0.29 -3.36
C ILE A 219 19.13 0.84 -2.08
N GLU A 220 18.44 1.71 -1.38
CA GLU A 220 18.88 2.28 -0.10
C GLU A 220 18.46 1.43 1.10
#